data_1eb869fbf3ed98fa472456ebfe2762bf
#
_entry.id   1eb869fbf3ed98fa472456ebfe2762bf
#
_cell.length_a   1.000
_cell.length_b   1.000
_cell.length_c   1.000
_cell.angle_alpha   90.00
_cell.angle_beta   90.00
_cell.angle_gamma   90.00
#
_symmetry.space_group_name_H-M   'P 1'
#
loop_
_entity.id
_entity.type
_entity.pdbx_description
1 polymer ?
#
loop_
_entity_poly.entity_id
_entity_poly.type
_entity_poly.pdbx_seq_one_letter_code
_entity_poly.pdbx_strand_id
1 'polypeptide(L)'
;DNGLQVVVIENDRAPIVLQMLWYRVGAADEKPGESGLAHFVEHLLFKGTKTTKPGEFSRRIARIGGRDNAFTSYDFTAYFQQVASHELETIMRLEADRMQNLVLSDDVVLPERDVVLEERRSRTDNSPAAQLREQVRRALYLNHPYGRPVIGWKSEIENLTTEKALAFYRKHYA
;
A
#
# COMPACT_ATOMS: atom_id res chain seq x y z
N ASP A 1 -3.66 19.98 15.67
CA ASP A 1 -4.63 20.06 14.60
C ASP A 1 -3.92 19.92 13.26
N ASN A 2 -3.56 18.66 12.95
CA ASN A 2 -2.82 18.25 11.75
C ASN A 2 -3.73 17.80 10.59
N GLY A 3 -5.07 17.99 10.72
CA GLY A 3 -6.05 17.59 9.70
C GLY A 3 -6.43 16.10 9.71
N LEU A 4 -5.88 15.28 10.61
CA LEU A 4 -6.26 13.88 10.72
C LEU A 4 -7.72 13.74 11.18
N GLN A 5 -8.55 13.09 10.38
CA GLN A 5 -9.90 12.71 10.75
C GLN A 5 -9.87 11.38 11.50
N VAL A 6 -10.35 11.38 12.75
CA VAL A 6 -10.45 10.17 13.57
C VAL A 6 -11.91 9.75 13.68
N VAL A 7 -12.20 8.48 13.39
CA VAL A 7 -13.52 7.86 13.55
C VAL A 7 -13.37 6.67 14.48
N VAL A 8 -14.19 6.62 15.53
CA VAL A 8 -14.23 5.51 16.48
C VAL A 8 -15.61 4.83 16.40
N ILE A 9 -15.60 3.51 16.20
CA ILE A 9 -16.80 2.67 16.18
C ILE A 9 -16.67 1.68 17.33
N GLU A 10 -17.47 1.86 18.37
CA GLU A 10 -17.46 0.99 19.55
C GLU A 10 -18.11 -0.37 19.25
N ASN A 11 -17.47 -1.45 19.75
CA ASN A 11 -17.97 -2.80 19.63
C ASN A 11 -17.43 -3.69 20.76
N ASP A 12 -18.27 -3.97 21.74
CA ASP A 12 -17.89 -4.66 22.99
C ASP A 12 -17.94 -6.19 22.92
N ARG A 13 -18.19 -6.78 21.74
CA ARG A 13 -18.36 -8.24 21.59
C ARG A 13 -17.09 -9.04 21.83
N ALA A 14 -15.91 -8.42 21.71
CA ALA A 14 -14.62 -9.06 21.95
C ALA A 14 -13.55 -8.01 22.30
N PRO A 15 -12.53 -8.37 23.11
CA PRO A 15 -11.45 -7.47 23.51
C PRO A 15 -10.41 -7.30 22.39
N ILE A 16 -10.85 -6.95 21.19
CA ILE A 16 -10.01 -6.72 20.01
C ILE A 16 -10.23 -5.31 19.47
N VAL A 17 -9.23 -4.79 18.79
CA VAL A 17 -9.32 -3.54 18.04
C VAL A 17 -8.85 -3.77 16.60
N LEU A 18 -9.57 -3.16 15.67
CA LEU A 18 -9.17 -3.00 14.28
C LEU A 18 -8.81 -1.52 14.06
N GLN A 19 -7.53 -1.23 13.94
CA GLN A 19 -7.06 0.08 13.49
C GLN A 19 -6.96 0.08 11.98
N MET A 20 -7.48 1.13 11.32
CA MET A 20 -7.32 1.36 9.88
C MET A 20 -6.84 2.78 9.63
N LEU A 21 -5.77 2.93 8.86
CA LEU A 21 -5.28 4.22 8.39
C LEU A 21 -5.52 4.34 6.89
N TRP A 22 -6.27 5.37 6.50
CA TRP A 22 -6.68 5.62 5.13
C TRP A 22 -5.97 6.85 4.58
N TYR A 23 -5.24 6.66 3.49
CA TYR A 23 -4.65 7.75 2.71
C TYR A 23 -5.53 8.03 1.49
N ARG A 24 -5.87 9.30 1.28
CA ARG A 24 -6.67 9.75 0.13
C ARG A 24 -5.81 9.87 -1.11
N VAL A 25 -5.17 8.77 -1.47
CA VAL A 25 -4.30 8.63 -2.64
C VAL A 25 -4.33 7.18 -3.12
N GLY A 26 -4.45 7.00 -4.42
CA GLY A 26 -4.48 5.68 -5.05
C GLY A 26 -4.02 5.74 -6.50
N ALA A 27 -4.37 4.72 -7.27
CA ALA A 27 -3.92 4.61 -8.67
C ALA A 27 -4.41 5.74 -9.59
N ALA A 28 -5.49 6.45 -9.21
CA ALA A 28 -5.97 7.59 -9.98
C ALA A 28 -5.06 8.82 -9.90
N ASP A 29 -4.27 8.93 -8.82
CA ASP A 29 -3.35 10.06 -8.57
C ASP A 29 -1.99 9.91 -9.26
N GLU A 30 -1.74 8.75 -9.87
CA GLU A 30 -0.50 8.45 -10.59
C GLU A 30 -0.42 9.26 -11.90
N LYS A 31 0.80 9.63 -12.29
CA LYS A 31 1.02 10.26 -13.59
C LYS A 31 0.98 9.22 -14.72
N PRO A 32 0.63 9.62 -15.96
CA PRO A 32 0.84 8.77 -17.12
C PRO A 32 2.31 8.29 -17.20
N GLY A 33 2.51 7.00 -17.44
CA GLY A 33 3.83 6.39 -17.46
C GLY A 33 4.36 5.91 -16.10
N GLU A 34 3.55 6.03 -15.03
CA GLU A 34 3.92 5.63 -13.66
C GLU A 34 2.84 4.76 -13.00
N SER A 35 2.04 4.04 -13.80
CA SER A 35 0.97 3.20 -13.25
C SER A 35 1.53 2.07 -12.38
N GLY A 36 0.82 1.78 -11.28
CA GLY A 36 1.24 0.84 -10.25
C GLY A 36 2.09 1.45 -9.14
N LEU A 37 2.41 2.75 -9.22
CA LEU A 37 3.25 3.41 -8.23
C LEU A 37 2.58 3.47 -6.83
N ALA A 38 1.26 3.71 -6.77
CA ALA A 38 0.52 3.72 -5.50
C ALA A 38 0.56 2.34 -4.83
N HIS A 39 0.29 1.28 -5.59
CA HIS A 39 0.36 -0.10 -5.12
C HIS A 39 1.81 -0.49 -4.75
N PHE A 40 2.79 -0.05 -5.52
CA PHE A 40 4.19 -0.28 -5.21
C PHE A 40 4.61 0.39 -3.88
N VAL A 41 4.18 1.63 -3.63
CA VAL A 41 4.42 2.31 -2.35
C VAL A 41 3.70 1.59 -1.21
N GLU A 42 2.51 1.02 -1.42
CA GLU A 42 1.86 0.15 -0.43
C GLU A 42 2.80 -0.98 0.02
N HIS A 43 3.41 -1.72 -0.91
CA HIS A 43 4.38 -2.77 -0.60
C HIS A 43 5.60 -2.23 0.16
N LEU A 44 6.12 -1.09 -0.30
CA LEU A 44 7.33 -0.50 0.27
C LEU A 44 7.15 0.01 1.71
N LEU A 45 5.94 0.33 2.12
CA LEU A 45 5.64 0.71 3.52
C LEU A 45 5.92 -0.42 4.52
N PHE A 46 6.05 -1.67 4.07
CA PHE A 46 6.45 -2.81 4.89
C PHE A 46 7.96 -3.07 4.89
N LYS A 47 8.75 -2.26 4.16
CA LYS A 47 10.18 -2.50 3.96
C LYS A 47 11.10 -1.84 4.99
N GLY A 48 10.53 -1.08 5.93
CA GLY A 48 11.23 -0.60 7.10
C GLY A 48 11.34 0.91 7.21
N THR A 49 11.78 1.30 8.39
CA THR A 49 12.00 2.68 8.79
C THR A 49 13.40 2.80 9.40
N LYS A 50 13.74 3.97 9.94
CA LYS A 50 14.98 4.14 10.70
C LYS A 50 15.06 3.24 11.93
N THR A 51 13.91 2.84 12.50
CA THR A 51 13.81 2.05 13.75
C THR A 51 13.30 0.64 13.55
N THR A 52 12.78 0.31 12.38
CA THR A 52 12.12 -0.96 12.08
C THR A 52 12.72 -1.56 10.81
N LYS A 53 13.29 -2.76 10.90
CA LYS A 53 13.90 -3.45 9.75
C LYS A 53 12.84 -3.99 8.78
N PRO A 54 13.19 -4.30 7.51
CA PRO A 54 12.28 -4.92 6.55
C PRO A 54 11.56 -6.15 7.12
N GLY A 55 10.23 -6.18 6.98
CA GLY A 55 9.35 -7.23 7.48
C GLY A 55 9.23 -7.32 9.01
N GLU A 56 9.91 -6.46 9.77
CA GLU A 56 9.83 -6.47 11.23
C GLU A 56 8.48 -5.95 11.74
N PHE A 57 7.86 -5.02 11.02
CA PHE A 57 6.52 -4.52 11.34
C PHE A 57 5.53 -5.69 11.49
N SER A 58 5.34 -6.47 10.45
CA SER A 58 4.41 -7.62 10.47
C SER A 58 4.82 -8.70 11.48
N ARG A 59 6.15 -8.93 11.67
CA ARG A 59 6.62 -9.85 12.71
C ARG A 59 6.28 -9.37 14.13
N ARG A 60 6.32 -8.05 14.38
CA ARG A 60 5.91 -7.49 15.69
C ARG A 60 4.42 -7.68 15.91
N ILE A 61 3.59 -7.39 14.90
CA ILE A 61 2.13 -7.60 14.95
C ILE A 61 1.82 -9.09 15.21
N ALA A 62 2.46 -10.00 14.48
CA ALA A 62 2.25 -11.44 14.66
C ALA A 62 2.65 -11.93 16.07
N ARG A 63 3.73 -11.38 16.67
CA ARG A 63 4.17 -11.75 18.04
C ARG A 63 3.15 -11.41 19.12
N ILE A 64 2.36 -10.36 18.92
CA ILE A 64 1.28 -9.98 19.84
C ILE A 64 -0.07 -10.63 19.47
N GLY A 65 -0.04 -11.67 18.61
CA GLY A 65 -1.22 -12.41 18.18
C GLY A 65 -2.11 -11.67 17.19
N GLY A 66 -1.61 -10.59 16.61
CA GLY A 66 -2.32 -9.78 15.63
C GLY A 66 -2.09 -10.22 14.19
N ARG A 67 -2.76 -9.50 13.30
CA ARG A 67 -2.58 -9.59 11.84
C ARG A 67 -2.63 -8.20 11.24
N ASP A 68 -1.88 -7.99 10.19
CA ASP A 68 -1.83 -6.75 9.42
C ASP A 68 -1.97 -7.04 7.93
N ASN A 69 -2.44 -6.05 7.21
CA ASN A 69 -2.46 -6.05 5.76
C ASN A 69 -2.66 -4.62 5.24
N ALA A 70 -2.65 -4.47 3.91
CA ALA A 70 -2.97 -3.23 3.22
C ALA A 70 -3.71 -3.53 1.91
N PHE A 71 -4.27 -2.51 1.30
CA PHE A 71 -4.84 -2.57 -0.03
C PHE A 71 -4.87 -1.20 -0.68
N THR A 72 -4.63 -1.15 -1.97
CA THR A 72 -4.72 0.03 -2.81
C THR A 72 -5.92 -0.05 -3.74
N SER A 73 -6.64 1.05 -3.87
CA SER A 73 -7.71 1.24 -4.84
C SER A 73 -7.37 2.41 -5.77
N TYR A 74 -8.37 2.92 -6.48
CA TYR A 74 -8.17 4.09 -7.35
C TYR A 74 -7.98 5.39 -6.57
N ASP A 75 -8.77 5.60 -5.51
CA ASP A 75 -8.87 6.88 -4.81
C ASP A 75 -8.27 6.84 -3.39
N PHE A 76 -7.85 5.67 -2.93
CA PHE A 76 -7.30 5.50 -1.59
C PHE A 76 -6.36 4.31 -1.49
N THR A 77 -5.48 4.38 -0.50
CA THR A 77 -4.68 3.26 0.01
C THR A 77 -4.93 3.13 1.50
N ALA A 78 -5.17 1.92 1.99
CA ALA A 78 -5.45 1.68 3.39
C ALA A 78 -4.54 0.61 3.98
N TYR A 79 -4.14 0.82 5.23
CA TYR A 79 -3.36 -0.12 6.04
C TYR A 79 -4.17 -0.46 7.27
N PHE A 80 -4.16 -1.72 7.70
CA PHE A 80 -4.90 -2.10 8.89
C PHE A 80 -4.18 -3.14 9.73
N GLN A 81 -4.44 -3.08 11.03
CA GLN A 81 -3.98 -4.05 12.01
C GLN A 81 -5.15 -4.45 12.91
N GLN A 82 -5.26 -5.75 13.15
CA GLN A 82 -6.19 -6.31 14.12
C GLN A 82 -5.39 -6.96 15.25
N VAL A 83 -5.57 -6.46 16.47
CA VAL A 83 -4.85 -6.90 17.67
C VAL A 83 -5.77 -6.92 18.88
N ALA A 84 -5.29 -7.44 20.01
CA ALA A 84 -5.96 -7.27 21.30
C ALA A 84 -6.05 -5.77 21.66
N SER A 85 -7.14 -5.34 22.29
CA SER A 85 -7.44 -3.91 22.53
C SER A 85 -6.36 -3.18 23.32
N HIS A 86 -5.67 -3.87 24.24
CA HIS A 86 -4.58 -3.30 25.03
C HIS A 86 -3.31 -3.00 24.22
N GLU A 87 -3.19 -3.52 22.98
CA GLU A 87 -2.07 -3.28 22.07
C GLU A 87 -2.30 -2.08 21.12
N LEU A 88 -3.41 -1.37 21.24
CA LEU A 88 -3.75 -0.25 20.35
C LEU A 88 -2.63 0.80 20.30
N GLU A 89 -2.10 1.20 21.44
CA GLU A 89 -1.02 2.19 21.49
C GLU A 89 0.24 1.70 20.77
N THR A 90 0.57 0.42 20.92
CA THR A 90 1.73 -0.20 20.26
C THR A 90 1.62 -0.09 18.74
N ILE A 91 0.46 -0.45 18.17
CA ILE A 91 0.27 -0.38 16.71
C ILE A 91 0.16 1.06 16.20
N MET A 92 -0.42 1.98 16.97
CA MET A 92 -0.46 3.40 16.61
C MET A 92 0.95 4.00 16.50
N ARG A 93 1.86 3.65 17.41
CA ARG A 93 3.26 4.10 17.37
C ARG A 93 4.00 3.53 16.15
N LEU A 94 3.81 2.25 15.86
CA LEU A 94 4.41 1.61 14.67
C LEU A 94 3.91 2.24 13.36
N GLU A 95 2.62 2.55 13.32
CA GLU A 95 1.99 3.18 12.16
C GLU A 95 2.49 4.60 11.94
N ALA A 96 2.59 5.39 13.02
CA ALA A 96 3.14 6.74 12.98
C ALA A 96 4.62 6.75 12.55
N ASP A 97 5.40 5.74 12.95
CA ASP A 97 6.80 5.63 12.53
C ASP A 97 6.92 5.38 11.03
N ARG A 98 6.17 4.43 10.48
CA ARG A 98 6.24 4.17 9.02
C ARG A 98 5.64 5.29 8.17
N MET A 99 4.69 6.04 8.72
CA MET A 99 4.13 7.22 8.06
C MET A 99 5.14 8.35 7.88
N GLN A 100 6.12 8.48 8.77
CA GLN A 100 7.06 9.62 8.78
C GLN A 100 8.51 9.22 8.46
N ASN A 101 8.90 7.99 8.75
CA ASN A 101 10.30 7.60 8.81
C ASN A 101 10.67 6.49 7.81
N LEU A 102 9.87 6.30 6.75
CA LEU A 102 10.17 5.29 5.72
C LEU A 102 11.58 5.51 5.14
N VAL A 103 12.37 4.45 5.11
CA VAL A 103 13.70 4.43 4.50
C VAL A 103 13.71 3.43 3.36
N LEU A 104 14.00 3.93 2.17
CA LEU A 104 14.07 3.11 0.96
C LEU A 104 15.46 3.28 0.32
N SER A 105 16.01 2.15 -0.11
CA SER A 105 17.25 2.06 -0.89
C SER A 105 17.05 1.05 -2.03
N ASP A 106 17.87 1.11 -3.05
CA ASP A 106 17.73 0.27 -4.25
C ASP A 106 17.78 -1.22 -3.94
N ASP A 107 18.59 -1.63 -2.97
CA ASP A 107 18.69 -3.03 -2.52
C ASP A 107 17.40 -3.57 -1.89
N VAL A 108 16.50 -2.71 -1.46
CA VAL A 108 15.17 -3.06 -0.94
C VAL A 108 14.08 -2.86 -1.98
N VAL A 109 14.14 -1.77 -2.74
CA VAL A 109 13.10 -1.35 -3.69
C VAL A 109 13.11 -2.21 -4.95
N LEU A 110 14.28 -2.47 -5.54
CA LEU A 110 14.35 -3.22 -6.80
C LEU A 110 13.87 -4.67 -6.68
N PRO A 111 14.24 -5.45 -5.63
CA PRO A 111 13.64 -6.77 -5.42
C PRO A 111 12.13 -6.73 -5.20
N GLU A 112 11.60 -5.69 -4.52
CA GLU A 112 10.16 -5.58 -4.31
C GLU A 112 9.40 -5.24 -5.59
N ARG A 113 10.01 -4.51 -6.49
CA ARG A 113 9.46 -4.31 -7.85
C ARG A 113 9.28 -5.63 -8.59
N ASP A 114 10.22 -6.54 -8.45
CA ASP A 114 10.13 -7.87 -9.04
C ASP A 114 9.02 -8.71 -8.40
N VAL A 115 8.77 -8.53 -7.09
CA VAL A 115 7.60 -9.14 -6.41
C VAL A 115 6.29 -8.62 -7.00
N VAL A 116 6.16 -7.31 -7.23
CA VAL A 116 4.95 -6.73 -7.85
C VAL A 116 4.77 -7.21 -9.29
N LEU A 117 5.85 -7.35 -10.04
CA LEU A 117 5.80 -7.94 -11.40
C LEU A 117 5.32 -9.40 -11.38
N GLU A 118 5.79 -10.19 -10.41
CA GLU A 118 5.33 -11.58 -10.24
C GLU A 118 3.86 -11.64 -9.79
N GLU A 119 3.43 -10.74 -8.92
CA GLU A 119 2.03 -10.61 -8.54
C GLU A 119 1.15 -10.29 -9.75
N ARG A 120 1.56 -9.33 -10.59
CA ARG A 120 0.87 -9.02 -11.83
C ARG A 120 0.79 -10.24 -12.75
N ARG A 121 1.91 -10.95 -12.92
CA ARG A 121 1.94 -12.19 -13.72
C ARG A 121 0.93 -13.20 -13.20
N SER A 122 0.91 -13.43 -11.90
CA SER A 122 0.03 -14.42 -11.27
C SER A 122 -1.45 -14.01 -11.33
N ARG A 123 -1.77 -12.75 -11.05
CA ARG A 123 -3.15 -12.27 -10.92
C ARG A 123 -3.79 -11.83 -12.22
N THR A 124 -2.98 -11.37 -13.18
CA THR A 124 -3.49 -10.76 -14.43
C THR A 124 -2.99 -11.49 -15.66
N ASP A 125 -1.68 -11.59 -15.87
CA ASP A 125 -1.13 -12.05 -17.14
C ASP A 125 -1.39 -13.55 -17.40
N ASN A 126 -1.48 -14.36 -16.36
CA ASN A 126 -1.84 -15.78 -16.43
C ASN A 126 -3.36 -16.05 -16.36
N SER A 127 -4.20 -15.01 -16.33
CA SER A 127 -5.65 -15.14 -16.24
C SER A 127 -6.37 -14.46 -17.42
N PRO A 128 -6.86 -15.23 -18.42
CA PRO A 128 -7.59 -14.64 -19.55
C PRO A 128 -8.78 -13.75 -19.14
N ALA A 129 -9.48 -14.13 -18.07
CA ALA A 129 -10.58 -13.34 -17.54
C ALA A 129 -10.12 -12.01 -16.92
N ALA A 130 -8.95 -11.98 -16.27
CA ALA A 130 -8.38 -10.74 -15.72
C ALA A 130 -7.87 -9.84 -16.85
N GLN A 131 -7.23 -10.39 -17.87
CA GLN A 131 -6.81 -9.66 -19.05
C GLN A 131 -8.01 -9.03 -19.78
N LEU A 132 -9.09 -9.79 -19.97
CA LEU A 132 -10.31 -9.24 -20.56
C LEU A 132 -10.88 -8.08 -19.73
N ARG A 133 -10.98 -8.24 -18.40
CA ARG A 133 -11.47 -7.17 -17.52
C ARG A 133 -10.58 -5.91 -17.59
N GLU A 134 -9.27 -6.08 -17.68
CA GLU A 134 -8.33 -4.97 -17.82
C GLU A 134 -8.56 -4.22 -19.14
N GLN A 135 -8.71 -4.92 -20.27
CA GLN A 135 -8.99 -4.33 -21.57
C GLN A 135 -10.36 -3.64 -21.64
N VAL A 136 -11.40 -4.28 -21.10
CA VAL A 136 -12.74 -3.68 -21.00
C VAL A 136 -12.70 -2.39 -20.19
N ARG A 137 -12.04 -2.40 -19.04
CA ARG A 137 -11.87 -1.20 -18.21
C ARG A 137 -11.14 -0.11 -18.95
N ARG A 138 -10.05 -0.44 -19.63
CA ARG A 138 -9.30 0.53 -20.44
C ARG A 138 -10.16 1.15 -21.54
N ALA A 139 -10.99 0.34 -22.21
CA ALA A 139 -11.90 0.83 -23.26
C ALA A 139 -13.02 1.73 -22.71
N LEU A 140 -13.55 1.41 -21.52
CA LEU A 140 -14.60 2.25 -20.88
C LEU A 140 -14.06 3.58 -20.36
N TYR A 141 -12.82 3.62 -19.90
CA TYR A 141 -12.20 4.79 -19.24
C TYR A 141 -11.02 5.34 -20.05
N LEU A 142 -11.20 5.56 -21.36
CA LEU A 142 -10.13 5.95 -22.29
C LEU A 142 -9.24 7.10 -21.79
N ASN A 143 -9.86 8.17 -21.28
CA ASN A 143 -9.16 9.37 -20.80
C ASN A 143 -9.22 9.56 -19.28
N HIS A 144 -9.90 8.68 -18.57
CA HIS A 144 -10.00 8.74 -17.11
C HIS A 144 -8.91 7.88 -16.46
N PRO A 145 -8.32 8.31 -15.32
CA PRO A 145 -7.32 7.53 -14.60
C PRO A 145 -7.77 6.10 -14.23
N TYR A 146 -9.06 5.85 -14.06
CA TYR A 146 -9.61 4.51 -13.79
C TYR A 146 -9.42 3.50 -14.93
N GLY A 147 -9.00 3.94 -16.10
CA GLY A 147 -8.62 3.06 -17.19
C GLY A 147 -7.26 2.38 -17.01
N ARG A 148 -6.44 2.82 -16.05
CA ARG A 148 -5.18 2.19 -15.70
C ARG A 148 -5.42 1.10 -14.65
N PRO A 149 -4.74 -0.06 -14.72
CA PRO A 149 -4.85 -1.08 -13.66
C PRO A 149 -4.17 -0.57 -12.37
N VAL A 150 -4.77 -0.86 -11.23
CA VAL A 150 -4.21 -0.48 -9.91
C VAL A 150 -2.83 -1.12 -9.70
N ILE A 151 -2.65 -2.36 -10.14
CA ILE A 151 -1.34 -3.05 -10.08
C ILE A 151 -0.30 -2.42 -11.03
N GLY A 152 -0.73 -1.65 -12.02
CA GLY A 152 0.11 -1.02 -13.04
C GLY A 152 0.27 -1.83 -14.32
N TRP A 153 0.63 -1.15 -15.42
CA TRP A 153 1.06 -1.80 -16.65
C TRP A 153 2.46 -2.38 -16.46
N LYS A 154 2.71 -3.59 -16.95
CA LYS A 154 4.00 -4.26 -16.82
C LYS A 154 5.19 -3.37 -17.21
N SER A 155 5.12 -2.75 -18.37
CA SER A 155 6.19 -1.86 -18.87
C SER A 155 6.42 -0.62 -18.01
N GLU A 156 5.40 -0.15 -17.28
CA GLU A 156 5.53 1.00 -16.39
C GLU A 156 6.07 0.56 -15.02
N ILE A 157 5.65 -0.59 -14.49
CA ILE A 157 6.20 -1.18 -13.26
C ILE A 157 7.72 -1.42 -13.42
N GLU A 158 8.17 -1.96 -14.54
CA GLU A 158 9.59 -2.20 -14.84
C GLU A 158 10.45 -0.92 -14.76
N ASN A 159 9.83 0.25 -14.93
CA ASN A 159 10.47 1.57 -14.88
C ASN A 159 10.23 2.35 -13.59
N LEU A 160 9.63 1.73 -12.55
CA LEU A 160 9.53 2.34 -11.23
C LEU A 160 10.88 2.31 -10.53
N THR A 161 11.25 3.43 -9.92
CA THR A 161 12.53 3.62 -9.23
C THR A 161 12.33 4.04 -7.78
N THR A 162 13.39 3.96 -6.99
CA THR A 162 13.43 4.42 -5.60
C THR A 162 13.06 5.90 -5.50
N GLU A 163 13.54 6.73 -6.43
CA GLU A 163 13.27 8.19 -6.43
C GLU A 163 11.78 8.46 -6.69
N LYS A 164 11.14 7.74 -7.64
CA LYS A 164 9.71 7.88 -7.91
C LYS A 164 8.88 7.47 -6.71
N ALA A 165 9.21 6.35 -6.08
CA ALA A 165 8.53 5.85 -4.88
C ALA A 165 8.65 6.84 -3.71
N LEU A 166 9.84 7.36 -3.44
CA LEU A 166 10.07 8.36 -2.40
C LEU A 166 9.38 9.69 -2.70
N ALA A 167 9.35 10.12 -3.96
CA ALA A 167 8.66 11.35 -4.35
C ALA A 167 7.15 11.22 -4.13
N PHE A 168 6.56 10.08 -4.50
CA PHE A 168 5.15 9.78 -4.28
C PHE A 168 4.81 9.69 -2.78
N TYR A 169 5.63 8.98 -2.00
CA TYR A 169 5.47 8.88 -0.55
C TYR A 169 5.50 10.27 0.11
N ARG A 170 6.51 11.08 -0.16
CA ARG A 170 6.65 12.43 0.43
C ARG A 170 5.52 13.37 0.06
N LYS A 171 4.93 13.20 -1.12
CA LYS A 171 3.83 14.03 -1.58
C LYS A 171 2.50 13.69 -0.91
N HIS A 172 2.26 12.42 -0.62
CA HIS A 172 0.93 11.93 -0.29
C HIS A 172 0.81 11.32 1.11
N TYR A 173 1.91 10.91 1.73
CA TYR A 173 1.91 10.20 3.01
C TYR A 173 2.48 11.01 4.17
N ALA A 174 3.31 12.01 3.91
CA ALA A 174 3.98 12.84 4.92
C ALA A 174 3.21 14.12 5.23
#